data_aeb38a911ba569e8022e2b98b4e7e294
#
_entry.id   aeb38a911ba569e8022e2b98b4e7e294
#
_cell.length_a   1.000
_cell.length_b   1.000
_cell.length_c   1.000
_cell.angle_alpha   90.00
_cell.angle_beta   90.00
_cell.angle_gamma   90.00
#
_symmetry.space_group_name_H-M   'P 1'
#
loop_
_entity.id
_entity.type
_entity.pdbx_description
1 polymer ?
#
loop_
_entity_poly.entity_id
_entity_poly.type
_entity_poly.pdbx_seq_one_letter_code
_entity_poly.pdbx_strand_id
1 'polypeptide(L)'
;MRLMFLLGYLVAFGIPLAYSYLAKPPGEGDMRVSEGTAHFQYRMKQGYMLVVDGNNYTCGGAYLNADPSCFNLKEWPVKRALLEGKLIQVIWFRQAAHIFGSVRRVADIRYDGVSQFSVGYLEQRLQYERESSKLSAVVTFFVMLLVLLFYEWMDRIRIINERRLN
;
A
#
# COMPACT_ATOMS: atom_id res chain seq x y z
N MET A 1 11.95 2.02 27.57
CA MET A 1 11.33 2.92 26.61
C MET A 1 11.89 2.74 25.19
N ARG A 2 13.22 2.77 24.95
CA ARG A 2 13.86 2.61 23.62
C ARG A 2 13.46 1.32 22.89
N LEU A 3 13.45 0.18 23.57
CA LEU A 3 13.08 -1.11 22.98
C LEU A 3 11.62 -1.13 22.51
N MET A 4 10.71 -0.56 23.31
CA MET A 4 9.28 -0.46 22.95
C MET A 4 9.08 0.41 21.71
N PHE A 5 9.83 1.52 21.59
CA PHE A 5 9.81 2.37 20.42
C PHE A 5 10.30 1.63 19.16
N LEU A 6 11.43 0.91 19.27
CA LEU A 6 11.98 0.13 18.16
C LEU A 6 11.03 -0.99 17.72
N LEU A 7 10.42 -1.71 18.65
CA LEU A 7 9.42 -2.75 18.35
C LEU A 7 8.17 -2.13 17.68
N GLY A 8 7.64 -1.05 18.23
CA GLY A 8 6.49 -0.35 17.65
C GLY A 8 6.77 0.14 16.22
N TYR A 9 7.97 0.67 15.99
CA TYR A 9 8.39 1.12 14.67
C TYR A 9 8.54 -0.05 13.68
N LEU A 10 9.14 -1.15 14.10
CA LEU A 10 9.29 -2.36 13.27
C LEU A 10 7.91 -2.93 12.87
N VAL A 11 6.97 -2.97 13.79
CA VAL A 11 5.60 -3.43 13.54
C VAL A 11 4.86 -2.49 12.60
N ALA A 12 4.97 -1.17 12.82
CA ALA A 12 4.21 -0.18 12.05
C ALA A 12 4.73 0.00 10.62
N PHE A 13 6.04 -0.09 10.41
CA PHE A 13 6.67 0.20 9.12
C PHE A 13 7.42 -0.99 8.52
N GLY A 14 8.17 -1.74 9.31
CA GLY A 14 9.00 -2.84 8.81
C GLY A 14 8.17 -3.98 8.22
N ILE A 15 7.09 -4.37 8.88
CA ILE A 15 6.24 -5.48 8.42
C ILE A 15 5.49 -5.14 7.13
N PRO A 16 4.79 -3.99 6.99
CA PRO A 16 4.17 -3.61 5.73
C PRO A 16 5.15 -3.50 4.56
N LEU A 17 6.37 -2.99 4.81
CA LEU A 17 7.43 -2.94 3.79
C LEU A 17 7.88 -4.33 3.36
N ALA A 18 8.04 -5.26 4.32
CA ALA A 18 8.39 -6.65 4.01
C ALA A 18 7.31 -7.32 3.16
N TYR A 19 6.02 -7.13 3.48
CA TYR A 19 4.91 -7.66 2.67
C TYR A 19 4.90 -7.10 1.25
N SER A 20 5.18 -5.81 1.08
CA SER A 20 5.27 -5.20 -0.26
C SER A 20 6.47 -5.74 -1.06
N TYR A 21 7.61 -5.91 -0.40
CA TYR A 21 8.81 -6.45 -1.02
C TYR A 21 8.67 -7.92 -1.44
N LEU A 22 8.01 -8.73 -0.59
CA LEU A 22 7.80 -10.15 -0.82
C LEU A 22 6.57 -10.46 -1.68
N ALA A 23 5.79 -9.44 -2.07
CA ALA A 23 4.61 -9.64 -2.91
C ALA A 23 4.99 -10.32 -4.22
N LYS A 24 4.35 -11.46 -4.48
CA LYS A 24 4.53 -12.23 -5.72
C LYS A 24 3.29 -12.10 -6.60
N PRO A 25 3.45 -12.23 -7.92
CA PRO A 25 2.29 -12.43 -8.79
C PRO A 25 1.49 -13.64 -8.30
N PRO A 26 0.15 -13.58 -8.32
CA PRO A 26 -0.68 -14.72 -7.95
C PRO A 26 -0.48 -15.86 -8.96
N GLY A 27 -0.58 -17.09 -8.49
CA GLY A 27 -0.75 -18.25 -9.37
C GLY A 27 -2.13 -18.22 -10.03
N GLU A 28 -2.31 -18.99 -11.13
CA GLU A 28 -3.60 -19.05 -11.83
C GLU A 28 -4.75 -19.47 -10.91
N GLY A 29 -4.50 -20.37 -9.96
CA GLY A 29 -5.51 -20.86 -9.00
C GLY A 29 -5.87 -19.86 -7.89
N ASP A 30 -5.09 -18.80 -7.71
CA ASP A 30 -5.32 -17.77 -6.67
C ASP A 30 -6.24 -16.66 -7.17
N MET A 31 -6.43 -16.54 -8.48
CA MET A 31 -7.26 -15.51 -9.08
C MET A 31 -8.75 -15.84 -8.92
N ARG A 32 -9.50 -14.81 -8.58
CA ARG A 32 -10.96 -14.86 -8.44
C ARG A 32 -11.59 -13.83 -9.35
N VAL A 33 -12.81 -14.11 -9.76
CA VAL A 33 -13.60 -13.21 -10.60
C VAL A 33 -14.81 -12.75 -9.79
N SER A 34 -15.08 -11.46 -9.85
CA SER A 34 -16.32 -10.86 -9.35
C SER A 34 -16.91 -10.00 -10.44
N GLU A 35 -18.22 -10.03 -10.55
CA GLU A 35 -18.97 -9.22 -11.51
C GLU A 35 -19.98 -8.37 -10.75
N GLY A 36 -20.15 -7.10 -11.15
CA GLY A 36 -21.08 -6.20 -10.49
C GLY A 36 -20.92 -4.76 -10.97
N THR A 37 -21.72 -3.88 -10.39
CA THR A 37 -21.71 -2.46 -10.73
C THR A 37 -20.52 -1.75 -10.10
N ALA A 38 -19.73 -1.06 -10.93
CA ALA A 38 -18.56 -0.33 -10.48
C ALA A 38 -18.92 1.03 -9.87
N HIS A 39 -18.35 1.32 -8.71
CA HIS A 39 -18.38 2.62 -8.08
C HIS A 39 -16.99 3.01 -7.61
N PHE A 40 -16.64 4.30 -7.73
CA PHE A 40 -15.37 4.80 -7.25
C PHE A 40 -15.57 5.68 -6.02
N GLN A 41 -15.11 5.21 -4.88
CA GLN A 41 -15.20 5.93 -3.62
C GLN A 41 -13.89 6.60 -3.28
N TYR A 42 -13.91 7.92 -3.07
CA TYR A 42 -12.75 8.65 -2.56
C TYR A 42 -12.58 8.41 -1.07
N ARG A 43 -11.38 7.99 -0.66
CA ARG A 43 -10.99 7.91 0.74
C ARG A 43 -9.88 8.90 1.03
N MET A 44 -10.07 9.73 2.05
CA MET A 44 -9.04 10.68 2.48
C MET A 44 -7.71 9.97 2.68
N LYS A 45 -6.63 10.55 2.13
CA LYS A 45 -5.25 10.05 2.16
C LYS A 45 -4.98 8.75 1.38
N GLN A 46 -5.99 8.10 0.83
CA GLN A 46 -5.82 6.84 0.09
C GLN A 46 -6.15 6.96 -1.40
N GLY A 47 -6.82 8.06 -1.83
CA GLY A 47 -7.24 8.20 -3.22
C GLY A 47 -8.55 7.46 -3.53
N TYR A 48 -8.75 7.13 -4.80
CA TYR A 48 -9.98 6.48 -5.26
C TYR A 48 -9.88 4.96 -5.20
N MET A 49 -10.80 4.35 -4.48
CA MET A 49 -10.94 2.90 -4.35
C MET A 49 -12.09 2.42 -5.23
N LEU A 50 -11.88 1.31 -5.92
CA LEU A 50 -12.94 0.63 -6.66
C LEU A 50 -13.82 -0.16 -5.71
N VAL A 51 -15.12 0.04 -5.83
CA VAL A 51 -16.16 -0.72 -5.12
C VAL A 51 -17.02 -1.45 -6.13
N VAL A 52 -17.20 -2.75 -5.99
CA VAL A 52 -18.08 -3.55 -6.84
C VAL A 52 -18.97 -4.37 -5.91
N ASP A 53 -20.28 -4.21 -6.03
CA ASP A 53 -21.29 -4.84 -5.17
C ASP A 53 -20.98 -4.74 -3.68
N GLY A 54 -20.61 -3.54 -3.21
CA GLY A 54 -20.26 -3.27 -1.83
C GLY A 54 -18.91 -3.81 -1.37
N ASN A 55 -18.17 -4.48 -2.23
CA ASN A 55 -16.84 -4.99 -1.95
C ASN A 55 -15.76 -4.01 -2.40
N ASN A 56 -14.78 -3.75 -1.52
CA ASN A 56 -13.66 -2.86 -1.80
C ASN A 56 -12.52 -3.61 -2.48
N TYR A 57 -11.98 -3.01 -3.55
CA TYR A 57 -10.85 -3.50 -4.32
C TYR A 57 -9.77 -2.42 -4.41
N THR A 58 -8.51 -2.83 -4.40
CA THR A 58 -7.36 -1.93 -4.52
C THR A 58 -6.44 -2.38 -5.63
N CYS A 59 -5.87 -1.45 -6.35
CA CYS A 59 -4.80 -1.72 -7.32
C CYS A 59 -3.41 -1.43 -6.73
N GLY A 60 -3.36 -0.78 -5.57
CA GLY A 60 -2.13 -0.49 -4.85
C GLY A 60 -1.68 -1.62 -3.95
N GLY A 61 -0.45 -1.52 -3.49
CA GLY A 61 0.17 -2.48 -2.59
C GLY A 61 -0.35 -2.41 -1.15
N ALA A 62 0.27 -3.23 -0.31
CA ALA A 62 -0.16 -3.45 1.06
C ALA A 62 0.40 -2.46 2.08
N TYR A 63 1.29 -1.54 1.70
CA TYR A 63 1.90 -0.61 2.64
C TYR A 63 1.11 0.70 2.78
N LEU A 64 1.31 1.40 3.90
CA LEU A 64 0.48 2.50 4.38
C LEU A 64 0.25 3.67 3.42
N ASN A 65 1.14 3.87 2.43
CA ASN A 65 1.06 4.95 1.45
C ASN A 65 0.89 4.44 0.00
N ALA A 66 0.54 3.17 -0.18
CA ALA A 66 0.28 2.67 -1.52
C ALA A 66 -0.99 3.34 -2.08
N ASP A 67 -0.86 3.96 -3.23
CA ASP A 67 -2.01 4.50 -3.96
C ASP A 67 -2.94 3.36 -4.38
N PRO A 68 -4.17 3.28 -3.84
CA PRO A 68 -5.12 2.23 -4.19
C PRO A 68 -5.71 2.41 -5.58
N SER A 69 -5.44 3.54 -6.24
CA SER A 69 -6.01 3.88 -7.53
C SER A 69 -5.59 2.89 -8.60
N CYS A 70 -6.55 2.44 -9.38
CA CYS A 70 -6.35 1.52 -10.49
C CYS A 70 -5.83 2.22 -11.75
N PHE A 71 -6.00 3.52 -11.84
CA PHE A 71 -5.63 4.31 -13.01
C PHE A 71 -4.77 5.49 -12.58
N ASN A 72 -3.84 5.90 -13.44
CA ASN A 72 -3.03 7.08 -13.19
C ASN A 72 -3.87 8.37 -13.30
N LEU A 73 -3.35 9.50 -12.79
CA LEU A 73 -4.05 10.78 -12.75
C LEU A 73 -4.52 11.28 -14.12
N LYS A 74 -3.82 10.93 -15.21
CA LYS A 74 -4.18 11.34 -16.58
C LYS A 74 -5.33 10.50 -17.13
N GLU A 75 -5.34 9.20 -16.85
CA GLU A 75 -6.36 8.27 -17.32
C GLU A 75 -7.62 8.33 -16.47
N TRP A 76 -7.50 8.74 -15.21
CA TRP A 76 -8.54 8.70 -14.21
C TRP A 76 -9.87 9.32 -14.66
N PRO A 77 -9.95 10.56 -15.20
CA PRO A 77 -11.23 11.15 -15.59
C PRO A 77 -11.96 10.33 -16.66
N VAL A 78 -11.21 9.86 -17.65
CA VAL A 78 -11.76 9.08 -18.78
C VAL A 78 -12.22 7.71 -18.32
N LYS A 79 -11.38 6.98 -17.55
CA LYS A 79 -11.70 5.63 -17.07
C LYS A 79 -12.85 5.65 -16.06
N ARG A 80 -12.91 6.67 -15.19
CA ARG A 80 -14.02 6.86 -14.29
C ARG A 80 -15.33 7.08 -15.06
N ALA A 81 -15.35 7.99 -16.01
CA ALA A 81 -16.54 8.27 -16.81
C ALA A 81 -17.03 7.03 -17.60
N LEU A 82 -16.08 6.18 -18.04
CA LEU A 82 -16.37 4.95 -18.75
C LEU A 82 -16.98 3.87 -17.84
N LEU A 83 -16.49 3.70 -16.61
CA LEU A 83 -16.76 2.55 -15.76
C LEU A 83 -17.75 2.83 -14.63
N GLU A 84 -17.91 4.08 -14.19
CA GLU A 84 -18.82 4.46 -13.09
C GLU A 84 -20.26 4.05 -13.39
N GLY A 85 -20.87 3.26 -12.51
CA GLY A 85 -22.23 2.76 -12.66
C GLY A 85 -22.41 1.66 -13.71
N LYS A 86 -21.31 1.17 -14.33
CA LYS A 86 -21.38 0.10 -15.32
C LYS A 86 -21.17 -1.28 -14.70
N LEU A 87 -21.77 -2.28 -15.33
CA LEU A 87 -21.51 -3.68 -15.01
C LEU A 87 -20.12 -4.03 -15.52
N ILE A 88 -19.23 -4.42 -14.62
CA ILE A 88 -17.85 -4.79 -14.93
C ILE A 88 -17.50 -6.14 -14.31
N GLN A 89 -16.47 -6.76 -14.84
CA GLN A 89 -15.86 -7.95 -14.29
C GLN A 89 -14.49 -7.58 -13.71
N VAL A 90 -14.25 -7.92 -12.44
CA VAL A 90 -12.98 -7.67 -11.75
C VAL A 90 -12.30 -9.01 -11.49
N ILE A 91 -11.09 -9.16 -12.03
CA ILE A 91 -10.20 -10.28 -11.73
C ILE A 91 -9.29 -9.83 -10.59
N TRP A 92 -9.29 -10.55 -9.47
CA TRP A 92 -8.62 -10.16 -8.26
C TRP A 92 -8.04 -11.33 -7.49
N PHE A 93 -7.12 -11.06 -6.57
CA PHE A 93 -6.54 -12.03 -5.64
C PHE A 93 -6.40 -11.43 -4.25
N ARG A 94 -6.19 -12.29 -3.25
CA ARG A 94 -5.90 -11.85 -1.89
C ARG A 94 -4.41 -11.61 -1.72
N GLN A 95 -4.03 -10.42 -1.31
CA GLN A 95 -2.67 -10.06 -0.92
C GLN A 95 -2.61 -9.75 0.56
N ALA A 96 -1.64 -10.34 1.27
CA ALA A 96 -1.37 -9.96 2.65
C ALA A 96 -0.97 -8.48 2.71
N ALA A 97 -1.60 -7.72 3.60
CA ALA A 97 -1.39 -6.29 3.77
C ALA A 97 -0.65 -5.96 5.08
N HIS A 98 -0.93 -6.73 6.11
CA HIS A 98 -0.29 -6.65 7.42
C HIS A 98 -0.51 -7.97 8.17
N ILE A 99 0.00 -8.10 9.41
CA ILE A 99 -0.01 -9.35 10.18
C ILE A 99 -1.42 -9.96 10.31
N PHE A 100 -2.46 -9.13 10.37
CA PHE A 100 -3.84 -9.57 10.66
C PHE A 100 -4.81 -9.31 9.50
N GLY A 101 -4.33 -8.92 8.33
CA GLY A 101 -5.23 -8.53 7.24
C GLY A 101 -4.71 -8.80 5.84
N SER A 102 -5.67 -8.93 4.95
CA SER A 102 -5.43 -9.02 3.52
C SER A 102 -6.34 -8.05 2.78
N VAL A 103 -5.90 -7.61 1.63
CA VAL A 103 -6.67 -6.77 0.70
C VAL A 103 -7.04 -7.56 -0.55
N ARG A 104 -8.16 -7.19 -1.16
CA ARG A 104 -8.54 -7.69 -2.50
C ARG A 104 -7.81 -6.83 -3.52
N ARG A 105 -6.76 -7.40 -4.10
CA ARG A 105 -5.97 -6.69 -5.09
C ARG A 105 -6.45 -7.03 -6.49
N VAL A 106 -6.66 -6.01 -7.31
CA VAL A 106 -7.09 -6.12 -8.69
C VAL A 106 -5.93 -6.58 -9.56
N ALA A 107 -6.16 -7.62 -10.34
CA ALA A 107 -5.26 -8.07 -11.40
C ALA A 107 -5.70 -7.53 -12.76
N ASP A 108 -7.02 -7.49 -13.04
CA ASP A 108 -7.58 -6.94 -14.26
C ASP A 108 -9.00 -6.42 -14.01
N ILE A 109 -9.41 -5.45 -14.82
CA ILE A 109 -10.79 -4.95 -14.90
C ILE A 109 -11.23 -5.14 -16.34
N ARG A 110 -12.38 -5.79 -16.56
CA ARG A 110 -12.97 -5.99 -17.89
C ARG A 110 -14.31 -5.30 -17.98
N TYR A 111 -14.49 -4.55 -19.05
CA TYR A 111 -15.74 -3.94 -19.43
C TYR A 111 -16.07 -4.35 -20.88
N ASP A 112 -17.26 -4.89 -21.11
CA ASP A 112 -17.67 -5.49 -22.38
C ASP A 112 -16.65 -6.52 -22.92
N GLY A 113 -16.08 -7.32 -22.03
CA GLY A 113 -15.07 -8.34 -22.37
C GLY A 113 -13.66 -7.78 -22.63
N VAL A 114 -13.49 -6.47 -22.68
CA VAL A 114 -12.21 -5.81 -22.97
C VAL A 114 -11.49 -5.46 -21.69
N SER A 115 -10.23 -5.89 -21.55
CA SER A 115 -9.37 -5.49 -20.44
C SER A 115 -9.10 -3.99 -20.46
N GLN A 116 -9.19 -3.36 -19.29
CA GLN A 116 -8.93 -1.93 -19.10
C GLN A 116 -7.48 -1.64 -18.76
N PHE A 117 -6.68 -2.67 -18.53
CA PHE A 117 -5.24 -2.56 -18.27
C PHE A 117 -4.42 -3.00 -19.47
N SER A 118 -3.19 -2.48 -19.55
CA SER A 118 -2.20 -2.96 -20.51
C SER A 118 -1.71 -4.36 -20.16
N VAL A 119 -1.27 -5.09 -21.16
CA VAL A 119 -0.61 -6.38 -20.94
C VAL A 119 0.61 -6.19 -20.03
N GLY A 120 0.74 -7.06 -19.02
CA GLY A 120 1.85 -6.96 -18.04
C GLY A 120 1.66 -5.89 -16.95
N TYR A 121 0.51 -5.22 -16.89
CA TYR A 121 0.24 -4.18 -15.88
C TYR A 121 0.52 -4.66 -14.44
N LEU A 122 0.06 -5.86 -14.10
CA LEU A 122 0.23 -6.39 -12.75
C LEU A 122 1.70 -6.59 -12.39
N GLU A 123 2.50 -7.16 -13.30
CA GLU A 123 3.94 -7.37 -13.09
C GLU A 123 4.68 -6.05 -12.96
N GLN A 124 4.41 -5.09 -13.85
CA GLN A 124 5.01 -3.76 -13.80
C GLN A 124 4.67 -3.05 -12.49
N ARG A 125 3.41 -3.15 -12.04
CA ARG A 125 2.96 -2.55 -10.78
C ARG A 125 3.64 -3.21 -9.57
N LEU A 126 3.75 -4.53 -9.53
CA LEU A 126 4.45 -5.27 -8.49
C LEU A 126 5.94 -4.94 -8.45
N GLN A 127 6.58 -4.81 -9.61
CA GLN A 127 7.99 -4.42 -9.70
C GLN A 127 8.19 -2.99 -9.17
N TYR A 128 7.38 -2.05 -9.61
CA TYR A 128 7.42 -0.67 -9.11
C TYR A 128 7.27 -0.59 -7.58
N GLU A 129 6.34 -1.36 -7.01
CA GLU A 129 6.14 -1.40 -5.57
C GLU A 129 7.33 -2.01 -4.82
N ARG A 130 7.98 -3.03 -5.36
CA ARG A 130 9.21 -3.58 -4.77
C ARG A 130 10.34 -2.55 -4.76
N GLU A 131 10.52 -1.81 -5.84
CA GLU A 131 11.55 -0.78 -5.93
C GLU A 131 11.25 0.39 -4.98
N SER A 132 10.00 0.84 -4.98
CA SER A 132 9.53 1.90 -4.07
C SER A 132 9.65 1.48 -2.60
N SER A 133 9.36 0.20 -2.26
CA SER A 133 9.50 -0.30 -0.90
C SER A 133 10.96 -0.34 -0.43
N LYS A 134 11.93 -0.62 -1.31
CA LYS A 134 13.38 -0.53 -0.98
C LYS A 134 13.75 0.90 -0.60
N LEU A 135 13.36 1.87 -1.41
CA LEU A 135 13.64 3.29 -1.13
C LEU A 135 12.98 3.71 0.18
N SER A 136 11.72 3.35 0.38
CA SER A 136 10.99 3.64 1.61
C SER A 136 11.67 3.01 2.84
N ALA A 137 12.18 1.77 2.74
CA ALA A 137 12.90 1.11 3.82
C ALA A 137 14.18 1.87 4.20
N VAL A 138 14.95 2.32 3.21
CA VAL A 138 16.18 3.11 3.43
C VAL A 138 15.85 4.44 4.13
N VAL A 139 14.88 5.21 3.59
CA VAL A 139 14.46 6.48 4.20
C VAL A 139 13.96 6.27 5.63
N THR A 140 13.13 5.25 5.83
CA THR A 140 12.58 4.91 7.14
C THR A 140 13.68 4.54 8.14
N PHE A 141 14.70 3.79 7.70
CA PHE A 141 15.87 3.46 8.52
C PHE A 141 16.64 4.71 8.96
N PHE A 142 16.90 5.65 8.03
CA PHE A 142 17.59 6.90 8.38
C PHE A 142 16.78 7.78 9.33
N VAL A 143 15.47 7.89 9.14
CA VAL A 143 14.58 8.62 10.07
C VAL A 143 14.65 8.02 11.46
N MET A 144 14.58 6.68 11.56
CA MET A 144 14.72 5.98 12.84
C MET A 144 16.08 6.27 13.51
N LEU A 145 17.16 6.22 12.73
CA LEU A 145 18.50 6.51 13.22
C LEU A 145 18.60 7.94 13.77
N LEU A 146 18.08 8.93 13.04
CA LEU A 146 18.04 10.33 13.48
C LEU A 146 17.25 10.50 14.79
N VAL A 147 16.10 9.84 14.91
CA VAL A 147 15.29 9.89 16.14
C VAL A 147 16.06 9.29 17.32
N LEU A 148 16.74 8.15 17.13
CA LEU A 148 17.56 7.54 18.19
C LEU A 148 18.72 8.43 18.61
N LEU A 149 19.43 9.05 17.65
CA LEU A 149 20.51 9.99 17.93
C LEU A 149 20.01 11.22 18.70
N PHE A 150 18.84 11.73 18.33
CA PHE A 150 18.20 12.84 19.04
C PHE A 150 17.87 12.47 20.48
N TYR A 151 17.30 11.29 20.73
CA TYR A 151 17.06 10.82 22.09
C TYR A 151 18.36 10.67 22.91
N GLU A 152 19.41 10.15 22.30
CA GLU A 152 20.72 10.03 22.94
C GLU A 152 21.30 11.40 23.33
N TRP A 153 21.18 12.37 22.42
CA TRP A 153 21.62 13.73 22.63
C TRP A 153 20.84 14.41 23.79
N MET A 154 19.52 14.26 23.80
CA MET A 154 18.66 14.80 24.87
C MET A 154 19.00 14.17 26.25
N ASP A 155 19.19 12.84 26.30
CA ASP A 155 19.60 12.16 27.53
C ASP A 155 20.96 12.69 28.07
N ARG A 156 21.93 12.95 27.18
CA ARG A 156 23.22 13.53 27.57
C ARG A 156 23.07 14.95 28.14
N ILE A 157 22.26 15.79 27.52
CA ILE A 157 21.99 17.14 28.05
C ILE A 157 21.36 17.07 29.42
N ARG A 158 20.40 16.19 29.63
CA ARG A 158 19.74 16.00 30.92
C ARG A 158 20.73 15.61 32.00
N ILE A 159 21.61 14.64 31.75
CA ILE A 159 22.64 14.20 32.70
C ILE A 159 23.62 15.35 33.04
N ILE A 160 24.02 16.18 32.05
CA ILE A 160 24.91 17.32 32.26
C ILE A 160 24.24 18.37 33.17
N ASN A 161 22.95 18.66 32.93
CA ASN A 161 22.20 19.62 33.72
C ASN A 161 21.98 19.12 35.17
N GLU A 162 21.69 17.88 35.38
CA GLU A 162 21.57 17.28 36.73
C GLU A 162 22.89 17.34 37.52
N ARG A 163 24.05 17.16 36.85
CA ARG A 163 25.39 17.32 37.50
C ARG A 163 25.78 18.75 37.82
N ARG A 164 25.16 19.75 37.19
CA ARG A 164 25.41 21.16 37.47
C ARG A 164 24.58 21.71 38.65
N LEU A 165 23.52 21.01 39.01
CA LEU A 165 22.60 21.42 40.07
C LEU A 165 22.94 20.77 41.43
N ASN A 166 23.80 19.77 41.43
CA ASN A 166 24.38 19.13 42.64
C ASN A 166 25.84 19.58 42.85
#